data_3ed0700e7d0d8797d091c260eb3f8892
#
_entry.id   3ed0700e7d0d8797d091c260eb3f8892
#
_cell.length_a   1.000
_cell.length_b   1.000
_cell.length_c   1.000
_cell.angle_alpha   90.00
_cell.angle_beta   90.00
_cell.angle_gamma   90.00
#
_symmetry.space_group_name_H-M   'P 1'
#
loop_
_entity.id
_entity.type
_entity.pdbx_description
1 polymer ?
#
loop_
_entity_poly.entity_id
_entity_poly.type
_entity_poly.pdbx_seq_one_letter_code
_entity_poly.pdbx_strand_id
1 'polypeptide(L)'
;MDGMEVLERIRKNTKTKHLPVILLTAKSGELDKVTGLESGADDYIPKPFGVLELAARIKAVLRRSERPALQDEKTKEEHALLKKGKLTINKVTREIMIEGQFIDFALKEFELLYHLVKNQGIVYSREQLLEKVWGYDYYGETRTVDVHIRNIRKKLEEKGMDPECIKTVRGVGYKYQAEE
;
A
#
# COMPACT_ATOMS: atom_id res chain seq x y z
N MET A 1 17.45 15.58 13.65
CA MET A 1 16.92 14.28 13.19
C MET A 1 16.21 14.54 11.88
N ASP A 2 16.63 13.85 10.82
CA ASP A 2 16.02 13.99 9.49
C ASP A 2 14.67 13.23 9.43
N GLY A 3 13.72 13.73 8.61
CA GLY A 3 12.41 13.08 8.44
C GLY A 3 12.51 11.65 7.91
N MET A 4 13.52 11.36 7.09
CA MET A 4 13.80 10.00 6.60
C MET A 4 14.23 9.06 7.74
N GLU A 5 15.05 9.53 8.66
CA GLU A 5 15.46 8.77 9.85
C GLU A 5 14.26 8.47 10.76
N VAL A 6 13.32 9.43 10.91
CA VAL A 6 12.08 9.22 11.66
C VAL A 6 11.22 8.14 11.00
N LEU A 7 11.04 8.21 9.67
CA LEU A 7 10.30 7.22 8.91
C LEU A 7 10.89 5.82 9.10
N GLU A 8 12.20 5.68 8.98
CA GLU A 8 12.89 4.41 9.16
C GLU A 8 12.65 3.83 10.56
N ARG A 9 12.73 4.65 11.61
CA ARG A 9 12.43 4.24 12.99
C ARG A 9 10.97 3.81 13.15
N ILE A 10 10.02 4.54 12.54
CA ILE A 10 8.60 4.16 12.55
C ILE A 10 8.41 2.78 11.91
N ARG A 11 9.05 2.52 10.77
CA ARG A 11 8.92 1.26 10.02
C ARG A 11 9.64 0.07 10.69
N LYS A 12 10.74 0.31 11.41
CA LYS A 12 11.44 -0.73 12.16
C LYS A 12 10.74 -1.14 13.47
N ASN A 13 9.87 -0.30 14.02
CA ASN A 13 9.21 -0.59 15.30
C ASN A 13 7.88 -1.32 15.06
N THR A 14 7.74 -2.52 15.63
CA THR A 14 6.55 -3.38 15.49
C THR A 14 5.23 -2.71 15.89
N LYS A 15 5.26 -1.76 16.84
CA LYS A 15 4.06 -1.03 17.30
C LYS A 15 3.65 0.10 16.36
N THR A 16 4.58 0.65 15.56
CA THR A 16 4.33 1.86 14.75
C THR A 16 4.48 1.63 13.24
N LYS A 17 5.03 0.49 12.81
CA LYS A 17 5.29 0.20 11.39
C LYS A 17 4.07 0.31 10.47
N HIS A 18 2.86 0.10 11.02
CA HIS A 18 1.59 0.18 10.30
C HIS A 18 0.96 1.58 10.27
N LEU A 19 1.54 2.54 11.00
CA LEU A 19 1.02 3.90 11.00
C LEU A 19 1.14 4.52 9.60
N PRO A 20 0.10 5.23 9.14
CA PRO A 20 0.18 6.00 7.91
C PRO A 20 1.16 7.17 8.07
N VAL A 21 2.05 7.33 7.09
CA VAL A 21 3.08 8.37 7.10
C VAL A 21 3.08 9.14 5.78
N ILE A 22 2.92 10.45 5.85
CA ILE A 22 3.06 11.38 4.73
C ILE A 22 4.33 12.20 4.94
N LEU A 23 5.24 12.20 3.99
CA LEU A 23 6.44 13.02 4.01
C LEU A 23 6.16 14.42 3.47
N LEU A 24 6.40 15.47 4.29
CA LEU A 24 6.33 16.88 3.90
C LEU A 24 7.74 17.43 3.78
N THR A 25 8.20 17.81 2.57
CA THR A 25 9.60 18.12 2.32
C THR A 25 9.80 19.29 1.37
N ALA A 26 10.95 19.97 1.50
CA ALA A 26 11.38 20.99 0.52
C ALA A 26 11.99 20.36 -0.75
N LYS A 27 12.35 19.08 -0.72
CA LYS A 27 12.86 18.35 -1.88
C LYS A 27 11.71 18.02 -2.81
N SER A 28 11.80 18.44 -4.07
CA SER A 28 10.74 18.27 -5.09
C SER A 28 11.17 17.40 -6.26
N GLY A 29 12.41 16.89 -6.23
CA GLY A 29 12.96 16.02 -7.27
C GLY A 29 12.24 14.68 -7.36
N GLU A 30 12.13 14.15 -8.58
CA GLU A 30 11.52 12.83 -8.81
C GLU A 30 12.24 11.72 -8.04
N LEU A 31 13.58 11.76 -7.98
CA LEU A 31 14.38 10.81 -7.22
C LEU A 31 14.12 10.89 -5.71
N ASP A 32 13.97 12.10 -5.17
CA ASP A 32 13.66 12.28 -3.73
C ASP A 32 12.29 11.68 -3.38
N LYS A 33 11.30 11.86 -4.26
CA LYS A 33 9.96 11.29 -4.11
C LYS A 33 10.00 9.77 -4.14
N VAL A 34 10.68 9.19 -5.12
CA VAL A 34 10.85 7.73 -5.24
C VAL A 34 11.53 7.19 -3.98
N THR A 35 12.63 7.81 -3.54
CA THR A 35 13.36 7.41 -2.32
C THR A 35 12.47 7.46 -1.08
N GLY A 36 11.68 8.52 -0.90
CA GLY A 36 10.75 8.64 0.23
C GLY A 36 9.69 7.54 0.26
N LEU A 37 9.08 7.25 -0.89
CA LEU A 37 8.08 6.19 -1.01
C LEU A 37 8.71 4.79 -0.88
N GLU A 38 9.90 4.56 -1.44
CA GLU A 38 10.65 3.30 -1.29
C GLU A 38 11.04 3.03 0.17
N SER A 39 11.26 4.08 0.95
CA SER A 39 11.52 3.98 2.40
C SER A 39 10.25 3.65 3.21
N GLY A 40 9.10 3.51 2.55
CA GLY A 40 7.85 3.09 3.17
C GLY A 40 6.92 4.23 3.58
N ALA A 41 7.07 5.44 3.04
CA ALA A 41 6.05 6.47 3.16
C ALA A 41 4.79 6.08 2.36
N ASP A 42 3.61 6.43 2.86
CA ASP A 42 2.34 6.19 2.16
C ASP A 42 2.04 7.28 1.13
N ASP A 43 2.57 8.49 1.34
CA ASP A 43 2.53 9.60 0.39
C ASP A 43 3.69 10.57 0.61
N TYR A 44 3.92 11.45 -0.37
CA TYR A 44 5.01 12.41 -0.42
C TYR A 44 4.52 13.74 -0.98
N ILE A 45 4.67 14.85 -0.24
CA ILE A 45 4.19 16.17 -0.61
C ILE A 45 5.34 17.18 -0.59
N PRO A 46 5.75 17.72 -1.74
CA PRO A 46 6.76 18.75 -1.79
C PRO A 46 6.22 20.09 -1.28
N LYS A 47 7.06 20.88 -0.61
CA LYS A 47 6.77 22.26 -0.25
C LYS A 47 7.12 23.20 -1.45
N PRO A 48 6.33 24.28 -1.71
CA PRO A 48 5.12 24.68 -0.99
C PRO A 48 3.89 23.85 -1.41
N PHE A 49 2.97 23.57 -0.47
CA PHE A 49 1.72 22.87 -0.72
C PHE A 49 0.51 23.68 -0.21
N GLY A 50 -0.64 23.47 -0.84
CA GLY A 50 -1.89 24.09 -0.40
C GLY A 50 -2.49 23.35 0.80
N VAL A 51 -3.13 24.08 1.72
CA VAL A 51 -3.79 23.48 2.89
C VAL A 51 -4.89 22.50 2.46
N LEU A 52 -5.62 22.82 1.39
CA LEU A 52 -6.67 21.94 0.84
C LEU A 52 -6.08 20.66 0.25
N GLU A 53 -4.94 20.75 -0.43
CA GLU A 53 -4.21 19.60 -0.95
C GLU A 53 -3.76 18.68 0.20
N LEU A 54 -3.12 19.24 1.23
CA LEU A 54 -2.70 18.48 2.40
C LEU A 54 -3.88 17.79 3.06
N ALA A 55 -5.00 18.51 3.27
CA ALA A 55 -6.20 17.93 3.87
C ALA A 55 -6.80 16.80 3.04
N ALA A 56 -6.83 16.95 1.70
CA ALA A 56 -7.31 15.91 0.80
C ALA A 56 -6.43 14.65 0.85
N ARG A 57 -5.09 14.82 0.88
CA ARG A 57 -4.14 13.70 0.96
C ARG A 57 -4.19 12.99 2.32
N ILE A 58 -4.32 13.74 3.43
CA ILE A 58 -4.53 13.14 4.76
C ILE A 58 -5.81 12.30 4.75
N LYS A 59 -6.94 12.85 4.26
CA LYS A 59 -8.19 12.11 4.14
C LYS A 59 -8.04 10.86 3.25
N ALA A 60 -7.34 10.97 2.12
CA ALA A 60 -7.10 9.86 1.22
C ALA A 60 -6.28 8.72 1.89
N VAL A 61 -5.26 9.08 2.65
CA VAL A 61 -4.42 8.11 3.37
C VAL A 61 -5.19 7.48 4.55
N LEU A 62 -6.00 8.27 5.27
CA LEU A 62 -6.76 7.80 6.46
C LEU A 62 -8.10 7.15 6.13
N ARG A 63 -8.71 7.40 4.98
CA ARG A 63 -10.09 7.01 4.63
C ARG A 63 -10.47 5.56 4.95
N ARG A 64 -9.49 4.65 5.05
CA ARG A 64 -9.69 3.24 5.40
C ARG A 64 -9.13 2.85 6.76
N SER A 65 -8.48 3.76 7.49
CA SER A 65 -8.12 3.53 8.89
C SER A 65 -9.33 3.75 9.80
N GLU A 66 -10.32 4.53 9.37
CA GLU A 66 -11.60 4.67 10.08
C GLU A 66 -12.50 3.49 9.73
N ARG A 67 -12.52 2.50 10.62
CA ARG A 67 -13.53 1.42 10.59
C ARG A 67 -14.83 1.90 11.20
N PRO A 68 -15.98 1.49 10.64
CA PRO A 68 -17.17 1.34 11.46
C PRO A 68 -16.87 0.22 12.46
N ALA A 69 -16.75 0.57 13.74
CA ALA A 69 -16.90 -0.38 14.81
C ALA A 69 -18.35 -0.89 14.81
N LEU A 70 -18.50 -2.20 15.09
CA LEU A 70 -19.73 -2.88 15.47
C LEU A 70 -20.71 -3.28 14.36
N GLN A 71 -20.61 -4.54 13.94
CA GLN A 71 -21.73 -5.48 13.88
C GLN A 71 -21.23 -6.90 13.58
N ASP A 72 -21.59 -7.83 14.48
CA ASP A 72 -21.51 -9.30 14.38
C ASP A 72 -20.15 -9.99 14.08
N GLU A 73 -19.48 -10.43 15.15
CA GLU A 73 -18.11 -11.00 15.11
C GLU A 73 -18.00 -12.41 14.52
N LYS A 74 -19.02 -13.23 14.53
CA LYS A 74 -18.89 -14.67 14.16
C LYS A 74 -19.04 -15.00 12.68
N THR A 75 -19.73 -14.17 11.89
CA THR A 75 -19.88 -14.37 10.43
C THR A 75 -18.81 -13.63 9.61
N LYS A 76 -18.01 -12.75 10.24
CA LYS A 76 -17.00 -11.91 9.58
C LYS A 76 -15.62 -12.54 9.46
N GLU A 77 -15.25 -13.49 10.29
CA GLU A 77 -13.91 -14.10 10.27
C GLU A 77 -13.68 -14.95 9.01
N GLU A 78 -14.67 -15.71 8.56
CA GLU A 78 -14.55 -16.51 7.33
C GLU A 78 -14.50 -15.64 6.06
N HIS A 79 -15.21 -14.50 6.04
CA HIS A 79 -15.19 -13.55 4.91
C HIS A 79 -14.02 -12.55 4.95
N ALA A 80 -13.27 -12.51 6.05
CA ALA A 80 -12.14 -11.61 6.24
C ALA A 80 -10.82 -12.17 5.69
N LEU A 81 -10.73 -13.50 5.55
CA LEU A 81 -9.55 -14.20 5.06
C LEU A 81 -9.63 -14.39 3.56
N LEU A 82 -8.69 -13.81 2.84
CA LEU A 82 -8.48 -14.02 1.41
C LEU A 82 -7.26 -14.91 1.23
N LYS A 83 -7.47 -16.16 0.80
CA LYS A 83 -6.39 -17.13 0.55
C LYS A 83 -6.23 -17.36 -0.95
N LYS A 84 -5.01 -17.20 -1.46
CA LYS A 84 -4.63 -17.41 -2.86
C LYS A 84 -3.25 -18.09 -2.93
N GLY A 85 -3.24 -19.39 -3.21
CA GLY A 85 -2.03 -20.18 -3.18
C GLY A 85 -1.35 -20.09 -1.79
N LYS A 86 -0.10 -19.68 -1.77
CA LYS A 86 0.72 -19.49 -0.56
C LYS A 86 0.35 -18.23 0.25
N LEU A 87 -0.37 -17.28 -0.37
CA LEU A 87 -0.69 -15.98 0.21
C LEU A 87 -2.00 -16.03 0.98
N THR A 88 -1.99 -15.55 2.23
CA THR A 88 -3.16 -15.36 3.06
C THR A 88 -3.22 -13.91 3.54
N ILE A 89 -4.34 -13.24 3.30
CA ILE A 89 -4.56 -11.85 3.69
C ILE A 89 -5.76 -11.79 4.63
N ASN A 90 -5.56 -11.27 5.83
CA ASN A 90 -6.64 -10.94 6.75
C ASN A 90 -6.95 -9.44 6.63
N LYS A 91 -8.11 -9.12 6.06
CA LYS A 91 -8.54 -7.72 5.89
C LYS A 91 -8.84 -7.05 7.23
N VAL A 92 -9.30 -7.80 8.23
CA VAL A 92 -9.71 -7.26 9.53
C VAL A 92 -8.50 -6.89 10.37
N THR A 93 -7.54 -7.82 10.52
CA THR A 93 -6.31 -7.58 11.28
C THR A 93 -5.24 -6.84 10.48
N ARG A 94 -5.43 -6.71 9.14
CA ARG A 94 -4.44 -6.18 8.19
C ARG A 94 -3.14 -6.97 8.16
N GLU A 95 -3.24 -8.26 8.38
CA GLU A 95 -2.11 -9.17 8.35
C GLU A 95 -2.00 -9.89 7.02
N ILE A 96 -0.78 -10.06 6.57
CA ILE A 96 -0.45 -10.84 5.38
C ILE A 96 0.53 -11.93 5.80
N MET A 97 0.27 -13.15 5.35
CA MET A 97 1.12 -14.31 5.56
C MET A 97 1.43 -14.99 4.24
N ILE A 98 2.68 -15.44 4.09
CA ILE A 98 3.09 -16.38 3.05
C ILE A 98 3.52 -17.67 3.73
N GLU A 99 2.88 -18.79 3.39
CA GLU A 99 3.14 -20.10 4.00
C GLU A 99 3.14 -20.04 5.55
N GLY A 100 2.25 -19.23 6.13
CA GLY A 100 2.13 -19.04 7.57
C GLY A 100 3.13 -18.07 8.21
N GLN A 101 4.06 -17.50 7.45
CA GLN A 101 4.99 -16.47 7.93
C GLN A 101 4.44 -15.07 7.69
N PHE A 102 4.40 -14.24 8.73
CA PHE A 102 3.95 -12.86 8.64
C PHE A 102 4.89 -12.00 7.82
N ILE A 103 4.30 -11.10 7.04
CA ILE A 103 4.98 -10.03 6.31
C ILE A 103 4.38 -8.69 6.69
N ASP A 104 5.26 -7.72 6.89
CA ASP A 104 4.88 -6.35 7.23
C ASP A 104 4.81 -5.47 6.00
N PHE A 105 3.63 -4.90 5.79
CA PHE A 105 3.37 -3.92 4.74
C PHE A 105 2.99 -2.57 5.34
N ALA A 106 3.42 -1.48 4.69
CA ALA A 106 2.89 -0.15 4.94
C ALA A 106 1.40 -0.12 4.57
N LEU A 107 0.65 0.86 5.10
CA LEU A 107 -0.81 0.90 4.93
C LEU A 107 -1.22 0.81 3.46
N LYS A 108 -0.61 1.62 2.58
CA LYS A 108 -0.97 1.67 1.15
C LYS A 108 -0.46 0.46 0.36
N GLU A 109 0.65 -0.13 0.75
CA GLU A 109 1.11 -1.40 0.20
C GLU A 109 0.11 -2.52 0.48
N PHE A 110 -0.37 -2.60 1.74
CA PHE A 110 -1.39 -3.57 2.12
C PHE A 110 -2.67 -3.39 1.29
N GLU A 111 -3.19 -2.16 1.21
CA GLU A 111 -4.43 -1.85 0.49
C GLU A 111 -4.31 -2.17 -1.01
N LEU A 112 -3.17 -1.83 -1.62
CA LEU A 112 -2.91 -2.10 -3.03
C LEU A 112 -2.83 -3.61 -3.31
N LEU A 113 -2.05 -4.35 -2.52
CA LEU A 113 -1.95 -5.80 -2.65
C LEU A 113 -3.30 -6.48 -2.43
N TYR A 114 -4.02 -6.12 -1.35
CA TYR A 114 -5.36 -6.64 -1.08
C TYR A 114 -6.32 -6.40 -2.24
N HIS A 115 -6.31 -5.18 -2.82
CA HIS A 115 -7.19 -4.84 -3.95
C HIS A 115 -6.89 -5.72 -5.17
N LEU A 116 -5.62 -5.91 -5.52
CA LEU A 116 -5.19 -6.72 -6.66
C LEU A 116 -5.51 -8.21 -6.45
N VAL A 117 -5.22 -8.75 -5.27
CA VAL A 117 -5.45 -10.18 -4.94
C VAL A 117 -6.94 -10.50 -4.89
N LYS A 118 -7.76 -9.61 -4.30
CA LYS A 118 -9.22 -9.76 -4.27
C LYS A 118 -9.82 -9.81 -5.67
N ASN A 119 -9.25 -9.07 -6.60
CA ASN A 119 -9.72 -8.95 -7.99
C ASN A 119 -8.74 -9.67 -8.94
N GLN A 120 -8.32 -10.88 -8.58
CA GLN A 120 -7.38 -11.70 -9.35
C GLN A 120 -7.77 -11.78 -10.84
N GLY A 121 -6.79 -11.61 -11.72
CA GLY A 121 -6.96 -11.67 -13.18
C GLY A 121 -7.41 -10.37 -13.82
N ILE A 122 -7.98 -9.44 -13.07
CA ILE A 122 -8.44 -8.13 -13.59
C ILE A 122 -7.23 -7.20 -13.71
N VAL A 123 -7.07 -6.59 -14.91
CA VAL A 123 -6.06 -5.56 -15.15
C VAL A 123 -6.62 -4.21 -14.72
N TYR A 124 -5.87 -3.49 -13.90
CA TYR A 124 -6.19 -2.12 -13.49
C TYR A 124 -5.14 -1.15 -14.03
N SER A 125 -5.58 -0.01 -14.56
CA SER A 125 -4.64 1.06 -14.90
C SER A 125 -4.05 1.70 -13.64
N ARG A 126 -2.97 2.46 -13.80
CA ARG A 126 -2.34 3.20 -12.70
C ARG A 126 -3.32 4.20 -12.07
N GLU A 127 -4.08 4.88 -12.90
CA GLU A 127 -5.11 5.84 -12.50
C GLU A 127 -6.21 5.13 -11.70
N GLN A 128 -6.70 4.00 -12.18
CA GLN A 128 -7.71 3.20 -11.48
C GLN A 128 -7.20 2.72 -10.11
N LEU A 129 -5.95 2.24 -10.03
CA LEU A 129 -5.36 1.82 -8.76
C LEU A 129 -5.17 3.00 -7.81
N LEU A 130 -4.72 4.14 -8.34
CA LEU A 130 -4.58 5.36 -7.56
C LEU A 130 -5.93 5.78 -6.96
N GLU A 131 -6.98 5.83 -7.78
CA GLU A 131 -8.33 6.14 -7.34
C GLU A 131 -8.88 5.13 -6.31
N LYS A 132 -8.72 3.83 -6.58
CA LYS A 132 -9.26 2.77 -5.70
C LYS A 132 -8.55 2.70 -4.35
N VAL A 133 -7.26 2.98 -4.30
CA VAL A 133 -6.43 2.84 -3.10
C VAL A 133 -6.22 4.18 -2.38
N TRP A 134 -6.00 5.26 -3.11
CA TRP A 134 -5.82 6.61 -2.54
C TRP A 134 -7.09 7.47 -2.60
N GLY A 135 -7.93 7.27 -3.62
CA GLY A 135 -9.23 7.91 -3.77
C GLY A 135 -9.31 8.97 -4.85
N TYR A 136 -10.54 9.39 -5.19
CA TYR A 136 -10.83 10.37 -6.23
C TYR A 136 -10.18 11.74 -5.99
N ASP A 137 -10.10 12.16 -4.73
CA ASP A 137 -9.55 13.46 -4.34
C ASP A 137 -8.02 13.41 -4.17
N TYR A 138 -7.36 12.35 -4.64
CA TYR A 138 -5.92 12.25 -4.55
C TYR A 138 -5.25 12.97 -5.72
N TYR A 139 -4.51 14.03 -5.41
CA TYR A 139 -3.78 14.86 -6.39
C TYR A 139 -2.34 14.41 -6.65
N GLY A 140 -2.00 13.19 -6.26
CA GLY A 140 -0.66 12.64 -6.49
C GLY A 140 -0.48 12.05 -7.90
N GLU A 141 0.77 11.79 -8.25
CA GLU A 141 1.12 11.21 -9.53
C GLU A 141 0.89 9.69 -9.55
N THR A 142 0.54 9.15 -10.72
CA THR A 142 0.35 7.71 -10.95
C THR A 142 1.60 6.88 -10.68
N ARG A 143 2.79 7.51 -10.75
CA ARG A 143 4.07 6.88 -10.41
C ARG A 143 4.14 6.39 -8.95
N THR A 144 3.35 6.96 -8.06
CA THR A 144 3.18 6.47 -6.69
C THR A 144 2.79 4.99 -6.67
N VAL A 145 1.92 4.56 -7.60
CA VAL A 145 1.53 3.15 -7.73
C VAL A 145 2.73 2.27 -8.08
N ASP A 146 3.56 2.70 -9.06
CA ASP A 146 4.71 1.92 -9.52
C ASP A 146 5.71 1.66 -8.37
N VAL A 147 5.96 2.67 -7.54
CA VAL A 147 6.86 2.56 -6.39
C VAL A 147 6.30 1.56 -5.36
N HIS A 148 5.01 1.65 -5.04
CA HIS A 148 4.38 0.72 -4.11
C HIS A 148 4.36 -0.72 -4.66
N ILE A 149 4.10 -0.93 -5.96
CA ILE A 149 4.20 -2.25 -6.60
C ILE A 149 5.62 -2.81 -6.48
N ARG A 150 6.64 -1.99 -6.71
CA ARG A 150 8.04 -2.40 -6.55
C ARG A 150 8.35 -2.84 -5.11
N ASN A 151 7.92 -2.06 -4.12
CA ASN A 151 8.11 -2.39 -2.71
C ASN A 151 7.39 -3.69 -2.33
N ILE A 152 6.16 -3.87 -2.80
CA ILE A 152 5.39 -5.10 -2.56
C ILE A 152 6.13 -6.31 -3.16
N ARG A 153 6.54 -6.23 -4.42
CA ARG A 153 7.29 -7.31 -5.10
C ARG A 153 8.54 -7.71 -4.33
N LYS A 154 9.35 -6.71 -3.90
CA LYS A 154 10.54 -6.95 -3.12
C LYS A 154 10.24 -7.72 -1.82
N LYS A 155 9.20 -7.31 -1.09
CA LYS A 155 8.80 -7.97 0.17
C LYS A 155 8.27 -9.38 -0.06
N LEU A 156 7.55 -9.64 -1.15
CA LEU A 156 7.09 -10.98 -1.53
C LEU A 156 8.28 -11.89 -1.86
N GLU A 157 9.25 -11.39 -2.65
CA GLU A 157 10.47 -12.11 -3.02
C GLU A 157 11.33 -12.47 -1.79
N GLU A 158 11.50 -11.54 -0.84
CA GLU A 158 12.21 -11.77 0.43
C GLU A 158 11.60 -12.91 1.27
N LYS A 159 10.35 -13.28 1.00
CA LYS A 159 9.63 -14.39 1.65
C LYS A 159 9.45 -15.61 0.74
N GLY A 160 10.17 -15.67 -0.37
CA GLY A 160 10.17 -16.83 -1.27
C GLY A 160 8.91 -16.96 -2.12
N MET A 161 8.15 -15.88 -2.30
CA MET A 161 7.03 -15.82 -3.23
C MET A 161 7.47 -15.14 -4.53
N ASP A 162 7.06 -15.70 -5.69
CA ASP A 162 7.38 -15.10 -6.98
C ASP A 162 6.80 -13.67 -7.07
N PRO A 163 7.64 -12.63 -7.22
CA PRO A 163 7.19 -11.25 -7.38
C PRO A 163 6.35 -11.05 -8.65
N GLU A 164 6.50 -11.91 -9.65
CA GLU A 164 5.75 -11.89 -10.90
C GLU A 164 4.28 -12.33 -10.74
N CYS A 165 3.87 -12.77 -9.55
CA CYS A 165 2.44 -12.93 -9.24
C CYS A 165 1.67 -11.60 -9.40
N ILE A 166 2.35 -10.44 -9.26
CA ILE A 166 1.84 -9.15 -9.69
C ILE A 166 2.37 -8.89 -11.10
N LYS A 167 1.59 -9.14 -12.12
CA LYS A 167 1.97 -8.95 -13.52
C LYS A 167 1.89 -7.49 -13.94
N THR A 168 2.93 -7.01 -14.64
CA THR A 168 2.87 -5.74 -15.36
C THR A 168 2.27 -5.95 -16.75
N VAL A 169 1.18 -5.26 -17.05
CA VAL A 169 0.62 -5.19 -18.39
C VAL A 169 1.14 -3.92 -19.04
N ARG A 170 2.12 -4.05 -19.94
CA ARG A 170 2.81 -2.91 -20.57
C ARG A 170 1.83 -1.94 -21.21
N GLY A 171 2.01 -0.65 -20.96
CA GLY A 171 1.15 0.42 -21.47
C GLY A 171 -0.23 0.52 -20.79
N VAL A 172 -0.59 -0.41 -19.89
CA VAL A 172 -1.88 -0.42 -19.21
C VAL A 172 -1.72 -0.25 -17.70
N GLY A 173 -1.13 -1.23 -17.00
CA GLY A 173 -1.05 -1.20 -15.55
C GLY A 173 -0.68 -2.54 -14.93
N TYR A 174 -1.42 -3.00 -13.94
CA TYR A 174 -1.08 -4.17 -13.13
C TYR A 174 -2.27 -5.09 -12.90
N LYS A 175 -1.99 -6.38 -12.72
CA LYS A 175 -2.93 -7.39 -12.26
C LYS A 175 -2.25 -8.38 -11.31
N TYR A 176 -3.02 -9.00 -10.43
CA TYR A 176 -2.56 -10.17 -9.69
C TYR A 176 -2.96 -11.44 -10.42
N GLN A 177 -2.05 -12.39 -10.49
CA GLN A 177 -2.28 -13.74 -11.03
C GLN A 177 -1.56 -14.72 -10.11
N ALA A 178 -2.31 -15.54 -9.38
CA ALA A 178 -1.71 -16.60 -8.58
C ALA A 178 -0.97 -17.60 -9.49
N GLU A 179 0.11 -18.20 -8.99
CA GLU A 179 0.67 -19.41 -9.57
C GLU A 179 -0.36 -20.55 -9.46
N GLU A 180 -0.48 -21.33 -10.50
CA GLU A 180 -1.26 -22.57 -10.50
C GLU A 180 -0.59 -23.63 -9.66
#